data_bf390794be99f56b7a65d529a1faabd0
#
_entry.id   bf390794be99f56b7a65d529a1faabd0
#
_cell.length_a   1.000
_cell.length_b   1.000
_cell.length_c   1.000
_cell.angle_alpha   90.00
_cell.angle_beta   90.00
_cell.angle_gamma   90.00
#
_symmetry.space_group_name_H-M   'P 1'
#
loop_
_entity.id
_entity.type
_entity.pdbx_description
1 polymer ?
#
loop_
_entity_poly.entity_id
_entity_poly.type
_entity_poly.pdbx_seq_one_letter_code
_entity_poly.pdbx_strand_id
1 'polypeptide(L)'
;ERTKAGDTFIVELVGQTRDDVEALLKKFGEMPLPPYIETRLGQADRYQTVYANRPASAAAPTAGLHFTPKLLSDLKSSGIKILTVDLTVGLDTFAPVTSENPLDHPMHSEHYRVTEETLEECARAERVIAVGTTATRALESAATSGVLSGRTKMFISRGYEFKVVDLLLTNFHMPRTTLLMMIEAFVGPRWRDLYSVAIAERYRMLSFGDAMLLNRHL
;
A
#
# COMPACT_ATOMS: atom_id res chain seq x y z
N GLU A 1 -29.01 -1.93 2.55
CA GLU A 1 -29.27 -0.83 1.61
C GLU A 1 -28.07 -0.68 0.68
N ARG A 2 -28.32 -0.47 -0.60
CA ARG A 2 -27.25 -0.26 -1.59
C ARG A 2 -26.75 1.18 -1.49
N THR A 3 -25.43 1.38 -1.53
CA THR A 3 -24.87 2.76 -1.52
C THR A 3 -25.21 3.51 -2.79
N LYS A 4 -25.10 4.84 -2.77
CA LYS A 4 -25.36 5.68 -3.95
C LYS A 4 -24.41 5.38 -5.12
N ALA A 5 -23.20 4.90 -4.83
CA ALA A 5 -22.23 4.47 -5.85
C ALA A 5 -22.62 3.15 -6.50
N GLY A 6 -23.51 2.35 -5.88
CA GLY A 6 -24.09 1.16 -6.46
C GLY A 6 -23.24 -0.10 -6.44
N ASP A 7 -22.05 -0.05 -5.89
CA ASP A 7 -21.04 -1.11 -5.82
C ASP A 7 -20.87 -1.73 -4.44
N THR A 8 -21.41 -1.08 -3.39
CA THR A 8 -21.36 -1.53 -2.01
C THR A 8 -22.73 -1.56 -1.36
N PHE A 9 -22.87 -2.31 -0.27
CA PHE A 9 -24.07 -2.41 0.52
C PHE A 9 -23.81 -2.01 1.95
N ILE A 10 -24.74 -1.25 2.52
CA ILE A 10 -24.81 -1.04 3.98
C ILE A 10 -25.66 -2.17 4.54
N VAL A 11 -25.07 -2.95 5.44
CA VAL A 11 -25.72 -4.09 6.09
C VAL A 11 -25.85 -3.79 7.59
N GLU A 12 -27.04 -3.98 8.11
CA GLU A 12 -27.33 -3.92 9.55
C GLU A 12 -27.45 -5.34 10.09
N LEU A 13 -26.68 -5.63 11.15
CA LEU A 13 -26.81 -6.89 11.88
C LEU A 13 -27.72 -6.65 13.08
N VAL A 14 -29.01 -6.99 12.94
CA VAL A 14 -30.03 -6.73 13.93
C VAL A 14 -29.78 -7.52 15.22
N GLY A 15 -29.87 -6.85 16.36
CA GLY A 15 -29.69 -7.45 17.69
C GLY A 15 -28.24 -7.72 18.09
N GLN A 16 -27.25 -7.23 17.32
CA GLN A 16 -25.83 -7.38 17.63
C GLN A 16 -25.22 -6.05 18.07
N THR A 17 -24.39 -6.10 19.10
CA THR A 17 -23.53 -4.98 19.45
C THR A 17 -22.30 -4.94 18.53
N ARG A 18 -21.53 -3.84 18.56
CA ARG A 18 -20.27 -3.74 17.83
C ARG A 18 -19.30 -4.87 18.21
N ASP A 19 -19.18 -5.18 19.49
CA ASP A 19 -18.28 -6.21 19.99
C ASP A 19 -18.72 -7.60 19.52
N ASP A 20 -20.03 -7.87 19.45
CA ASP A 20 -20.56 -9.12 18.89
C ASP A 20 -20.22 -9.25 17.40
N VAL A 21 -20.34 -8.16 16.63
CA VAL A 21 -20.00 -8.14 15.21
C VAL A 21 -18.49 -8.40 15.01
N GLU A 22 -17.64 -7.74 15.80
CA GLU A 22 -16.19 -7.95 15.75
C GLU A 22 -15.81 -9.40 16.11
N ALA A 23 -16.45 -9.98 17.12
CA ALA A 23 -16.27 -11.38 17.51
C ALA A 23 -16.70 -12.36 16.40
N LEU A 24 -17.85 -12.08 15.75
CA LEU A 24 -18.34 -12.87 14.62
C LEU A 24 -17.41 -12.79 13.42
N LEU A 25 -16.94 -11.58 13.07
CA LEU A 25 -15.98 -11.38 11.97
C LEU A 25 -14.65 -12.09 12.26
N LYS A 26 -14.18 -12.06 13.50
CA LYS A 26 -12.97 -12.79 13.90
C LYS A 26 -13.12 -14.31 13.80
N LYS A 27 -14.32 -14.82 14.08
CA LYS A 27 -14.62 -16.26 14.11
C LYS A 27 -14.94 -16.85 12.75
N PHE A 28 -15.65 -16.11 11.91
CA PHE A 28 -16.22 -16.59 10.66
C PHE A 28 -15.75 -15.80 9.42
N GLY A 29 -15.13 -14.64 9.64
CA GLY A 29 -14.64 -13.81 8.54
C GLY A 29 -13.47 -14.46 7.83
N GLU A 30 -13.42 -14.30 6.53
CA GLU A 30 -12.27 -14.68 5.70
C GLU A 30 -11.46 -13.43 5.35
N MET A 31 -10.14 -13.55 5.30
CA MET A 31 -9.25 -12.48 4.84
C MET A 31 -9.58 -12.15 3.37
N PRO A 32 -9.96 -10.94 3.03
CA PRO A 32 -10.15 -10.56 1.64
C PRO A 32 -8.81 -10.63 0.91
N LEU A 33 -8.79 -11.34 -0.20
CA LEU A 33 -7.61 -11.46 -1.05
C LEU A 33 -7.82 -10.65 -2.34
N PRO A 34 -6.75 -10.15 -2.96
CA PRO A 34 -6.83 -9.58 -4.29
C PRO A 34 -7.44 -10.57 -5.28
N PRO A 35 -8.24 -10.12 -6.28
CA PRO A 35 -9.00 -11.01 -7.16
C PRO A 35 -8.13 -11.94 -8.01
N TYR A 36 -6.85 -11.66 -8.17
CA TYR A 36 -5.90 -12.52 -8.87
C TYR A 36 -5.36 -13.69 -8.02
N ILE A 37 -5.69 -13.73 -6.72
CA ILE A 37 -5.35 -14.84 -5.82
C ILE A 37 -6.60 -15.71 -5.69
N GLU A 38 -6.70 -16.73 -6.53
CA GLU A 38 -7.86 -17.62 -6.59
C GLU A 38 -7.80 -18.75 -5.56
N THR A 39 -6.60 -19.07 -5.08
CA THR A 39 -6.40 -20.16 -4.11
C THR A 39 -6.62 -19.67 -2.69
N ARG A 40 -7.45 -20.36 -1.91
CA ARG A 40 -7.56 -20.12 -0.47
C ARG A 40 -6.22 -20.31 0.23
N LEU A 41 -5.83 -19.36 1.05
CA LEU A 41 -4.64 -19.49 1.86
C LEU A 41 -4.92 -20.50 3.00
N GLY A 42 -4.09 -21.53 3.11
CA GLY A 42 -4.14 -22.48 4.25
C GLY A 42 -3.79 -21.82 5.59
N GLN A 43 -3.12 -20.67 5.55
CA GLN A 43 -2.75 -19.85 6.71
C GLN A 43 -3.03 -18.38 6.36
N ALA A 44 -4.09 -17.80 6.92
CA ALA A 44 -4.50 -16.42 6.68
C ALA A 44 -3.40 -15.40 7.06
N ASP A 45 -2.63 -15.69 8.11
CA ASP A 45 -1.54 -14.84 8.60
C ASP A 45 -0.43 -14.61 7.57
N ARG A 46 -0.32 -15.45 6.54
CA ARG A 46 0.64 -15.23 5.44
C ARG A 46 0.32 -14.00 4.60
N TYR A 47 -0.92 -13.54 4.60
CA TYR A 47 -1.32 -12.30 3.92
C TYR A 47 -1.40 -11.13 4.89
N GLN A 48 -0.53 -11.12 5.90
CA GLN A 48 -0.42 -10.02 6.85
C GLN A 48 1.04 -9.78 7.22
N THR A 49 1.41 -8.53 7.44
CA THR A 49 2.77 -8.16 7.85
C THR A 49 2.99 -8.48 9.33
N VAL A 50 4.24 -8.80 9.69
CA VAL A 50 4.64 -9.10 11.08
C VAL A 50 4.53 -7.89 12.03
N TYR A 51 4.31 -6.70 11.47
CA TYR A 51 4.16 -5.45 12.23
C TYR A 51 2.73 -4.88 12.17
N ALA A 52 1.77 -5.64 11.63
CA ALA A 52 0.38 -5.22 11.64
C ALA A 52 -0.14 -5.09 13.07
N ASN A 53 -0.79 -3.95 13.37
CA ASN A 53 -1.25 -3.64 14.73
C ASN A 53 -2.78 -3.63 14.85
N ARG A 54 -3.49 -3.12 13.84
CA ARG A 54 -4.95 -3.01 13.87
C ARG A 54 -5.57 -3.54 12.59
N PRO A 55 -6.58 -4.41 12.68
CA PRO A 55 -7.36 -4.82 11.51
C PRO A 55 -8.26 -3.63 11.10
N ALA A 56 -7.94 -2.98 9.99
CA ALA A 56 -8.70 -1.84 9.49
C ALA A 56 -8.75 -1.76 7.96
N SER A 57 -7.86 -2.46 7.27
CA SER A 57 -7.75 -2.43 5.81
C SER A 57 -8.28 -3.69 5.16
N ALA A 58 -8.89 -3.54 3.99
CA ALA A 58 -9.28 -4.67 3.13
C ALA A 58 -8.11 -5.28 2.36
N ALA A 59 -6.95 -4.60 2.34
CA ALA A 59 -5.75 -5.08 1.67
C ALA A 59 -4.52 -4.94 2.58
N ALA A 60 -3.65 -5.96 2.60
CA ALA A 60 -2.38 -5.90 3.28
C ALA A 60 -1.34 -5.09 2.49
N PRO A 61 -0.38 -4.41 3.16
CA PRO A 61 0.74 -3.76 2.50
C PRO A 61 1.78 -4.80 2.05
N THR A 62 1.54 -5.41 0.89
CA THR A 62 2.20 -6.66 0.46
C THR A 62 3.71 -6.56 0.28
N ALA A 63 4.26 -5.38 0.00
CA ALA A 63 5.71 -5.17 0.03
C ALA A 63 6.31 -5.43 1.43
N GLY A 64 5.51 -5.24 2.48
CA GLY A 64 5.90 -5.54 3.87
C GLY A 64 5.96 -7.02 4.21
N LEU A 65 5.38 -7.91 3.39
CA LEU A 65 5.42 -9.36 3.61
C LEU A 65 6.83 -9.95 3.49
N HIS A 66 7.74 -9.22 2.85
CA HIS A 66 9.16 -9.60 2.76
C HIS A 66 9.93 -9.43 4.08
N PHE A 67 9.35 -8.70 5.04
CA PHE A 67 10.00 -8.43 6.32
C PHE A 67 9.67 -9.51 7.34
N THR A 68 10.70 -10.13 7.86
CA THR A 68 10.60 -11.05 9.00
C THR A 68 10.99 -10.32 10.30
N PRO A 69 10.59 -10.85 11.49
CA PRO A 69 11.05 -10.28 12.77
C PRO A 69 12.57 -10.21 12.86
N LYS A 70 13.26 -11.22 12.32
CA LYS A 70 14.73 -11.25 12.28
C LYS A 70 15.28 -10.11 11.41
N LEU A 71 14.78 -9.94 10.20
CA LEU A 71 15.24 -8.85 9.31
C LEU A 71 15.02 -7.47 9.95
N LEU A 72 13.86 -7.24 10.57
CA LEU A 72 13.59 -6.00 11.29
C LEU A 72 14.57 -5.76 12.45
N SER A 73 14.93 -6.83 13.19
CA SER A 73 15.93 -6.76 14.25
C SER A 73 17.32 -6.44 13.71
N ASP A 74 17.72 -7.11 12.61
CA ASP A 74 19.03 -6.92 11.98
C ASP A 74 19.17 -5.47 11.45
N LEU A 75 18.13 -4.93 10.81
CA LEU A 75 18.10 -3.54 10.34
C LEU A 75 18.27 -2.54 11.50
N LYS A 76 17.52 -2.73 12.60
CA LYS A 76 17.66 -1.91 13.79
C LYS A 76 19.06 -1.98 14.38
N SER A 77 19.64 -3.17 14.44
CA SER A 77 21.02 -3.37 14.95
C SER A 77 22.07 -2.72 14.05
N SER A 78 21.77 -2.54 12.77
CA SER A 78 22.61 -1.83 11.79
C SER A 78 22.41 -0.31 11.82
N GLY A 79 21.65 0.22 12.79
CA GLY A 79 21.40 1.65 12.95
C GLY A 79 20.28 2.21 12.05
N ILE A 80 19.53 1.37 11.35
CA ILE A 80 18.43 1.81 10.52
C ILE A 80 17.20 2.04 11.40
N LYS A 81 16.67 3.26 11.39
CA LYS A 81 15.45 3.61 12.11
C LYS A 81 14.23 3.10 11.36
N ILE A 82 13.37 2.37 12.05
CA ILE A 82 12.13 1.83 11.49
C ILE A 82 10.96 2.59 12.09
N LEU A 83 10.19 3.23 11.25
CA LEU A 83 9.00 4.01 11.59
C LEU A 83 7.78 3.40 10.91
N THR A 84 6.61 3.69 11.42
CA THR A 84 5.34 3.17 10.89
C THR A 84 4.41 4.31 10.51
N VAL A 85 3.60 4.04 9.49
CA VAL A 85 2.49 4.89 9.07
C VAL A 85 1.23 4.04 8.95
N ASP A 86 0.07 4.64 9.14
CA ASP A 86 -1.21 3.98 8.93
C ASP A 86 -1.83 4.46 7.60
N LEU A 87 -2.28 3.53 6.79
CA LEU A 87 -3.20 3.79 5.69
C LEU A 87 -4.29 2.72 5.69
N THR A 88 -5.55 3.14 5.76
CA THR A 88 -6.69 2.24 5.64
C THR A 88 -7.07 2.13 4.17
N VAL A 89 -6.74 0.99 3.59
CA VAL A 89 -6.91 0.69 2.17
C VAL A 89 -8.27 0.02 1.94
N GLY A 90 -9.05 0.55 0.99
CA GLY A 90 -10.29 -0.06 0.52
C GLY A 90 -10.04 -1.16 -0.52
N LEU A 91 -11.10 -1.91 -0.88
CA LEU A 91 -11.04 -2.95 -1.93
C LEU A 91 -10.73 -2.37 -3.32
N ASP A 92 -11.05 -1.11 -3.53
CA ASP A 92 -10.90 -0.40 -4.80
C ASP A 92 -9.44 -0.21 -5.25
N THR A 93 -8.48 -0.41 -4.34
CA THR A 93 -7.04 -0.31 -4.66
C THR A 93 -6.59 -1.29 -5.75
N PHE A 94 -7.31 -2.38 -5.92
CA PHE A 94 -7.04 -3.39 -6.96
C PHE A 94 -7.84 -3.17 -8.25
N ALA A 95 -8.67 -2.12 -8.31
CA ALA A 95 -9.45 -1.82 -9.50
C ALA A 95 -8.52 -1.38 -10.64
N PRO A 96 -8.68 -1.94 -11.85
CA PRO A 96 -7.93 -1.49 -13.01
C PRO A 96 -8.38 -0.09 -13.44
N VAL A 97 -7.47 0.69 -14.01
CA VAL A 97 -7.80 1.96 -14.66
C VAL A 97 -8.58 1.64 -15.94
N THR A 98 -9.86 2.05 -15.96
CA THR A 98 -10.78 1.84 -17.09
C THR A 98 -10.97 3.08 -17.95
N SER A 99 -10.57 4.25 -17.45
CA SER A 99 -10.65 5.52 -18.17
C SER A 99 -9.74 5.51 -19.40
N GLU A 100 -10.18 6.10 -20.51
CA GLU A 100 -9.38 6.28 -21.72
C GLU A 100 -8.11 7.09 -21.43
N ASN A 101 -8.26 8.22 -20.73
CA ASN A 101 -7.13 8.93 -20.15
C ASN A 101 -6.95 8.46 -18.69
N PRO A 102 -5.81 7.83 -18.36
CA PRO A 102 -5.57 7.34 -17.00
C PRO A 102 -5.62 8.42 -15.91
N LEU A 103 -5.37 9.69 -16.27
CA LEU A 103 -5.42 10.81 -15.32
C LEU A 103 -6.85 11.16 -14.89
N ASP A 104 -7.85 10.72 -15.66
CA ASP A 104 -9.27 10.92 -15.32
C ASP A 104 -9.81 9.79 -14.44
N HIS A 105 -8.95 8.86 -14.02
CA HIS A 105 -9.34 7.76 -13.13
C HIS A 105 -9.77 8.32 -11.77
N PRO A 106 -11.01 7.99 -11.31
CA PRO A 106 -11.49 8.44 -10.03
C PRO A 106 -10.73 7.77 -8.88
N MET A 107 -9.81 8.50 -8.27
CA MET A 107 -9.09 7.99 -7.10
C MET A 107 -10.03 7.86 -5.89
N HIS A 108 -10.05 6.67 -5.31
CA HIS A 108 -10.74 6.43 -4.05
C HIS A 108 -10.06 7.15 -2.90
N SER A 109 -10.88 7.55 -1.94
CA SER A 109 -10.40 8.27 -0.77
C SER A 109 -10.03 7.28 0.33
N GLU A 110 -8.76 7.27 0.73
CA GLU A 110 -8.23 6.42 1.81
C GLU A 110 -7.87 7.26 3.02
N HIS A 111 -8.08 6.70 4.21
CA HIS A 111 -7.69 7.36 5.46
C HIS A 111 -6.22 7.06 5.75
N TYR A 112 -5.43 8.12 6.01
CA TYR A 112 -4.03 7.99 6.40
C TYR A 112 -3.77 8.66 7.75
N ARG A 113 -2.71 8.19 8.41
CA ARG A 113 -2.15 8.82 9.60
C ARG A 113 -0.64 8.65 9.59
N VAL A 114 0.05 9.76 9.75
CA VAL A 114 1.49 9.86 9.95
C VAL A 114 1.72 10.65 11.23
N THR A 115 2.62 10.22 12.11
CA THR A 115 2.92 11.00 13.31
C THR A 115 3.88 12.14 12.98
N GLU A 116 3.85 13.21 13.80
CA GLU A 116 4.79 14.32 13.68
C GLU A 116 6.24 13.82 13.82
N GLU A 117 6.49 12.95 14.80
CA GLU A 117 7.77 12.28 14.97
C GLU A 117 8.26 11.58 13.68
N THR A 118 7.36 10.88 12.99
CA THR A 118 7.71 10.20 11.74
C THR A 118 8.18 11.18 10.65
N LEU A 119 7.48 12.31 10.47
CA LEU A 119 7.90 13.32 9.50
C LEU A 119 9.19 14.01 9.88
N GLU A 120 9.38 14.34 11.16
CA GLU A 120 10.62 14.94 11.65
C GLU A 120 11.82 14.01 11.46
N GLU A 121 11.65 12.72 11.74
CA GLU A 121 12.71 11.75 11.54
C GLU A 121 13.01 11.54 10.05
N CYS A 122 12.00 11.54 9.19
CA CYS A 122 12.21 11.54 7.74
C CYS A 122 13.00 12.78 7.28
N ALA A 123 12.69 13.95 7.83
CA ALA A 123 13.40 15.19 7.47
C ALA A 123 14.88 15.22 7.96
N ARG A 124 15.22 14.48 9.03
CA ARG A 124 16.59 14.35 9.53
C ARG A 124 17.38 13.22 8.89
N ALA A 125 16.69 12.28 8.23
CA ALA A 125 17.33 11.13 7.63
C ALA A 125 18.12 11.50 6.37
N GLU A 126 19.26 10.85 6.17
CA GLU A 126 20.03 10.97 4.93
C GLU A 126 19.26 10.39 3.73
N ARG A 127 18.48 9.33 3.98
CA ARG A 127 17.62 8.67 2.99
C ARG A 127 16.39 8.07 3.64
N VAL A 128 15.24 8.27 3.01
CA VAL A 128 13.96 7.70 3.42
C VAL A 128 13.57 6.58 2.47
N ILE A 129 13.42 5.38 3.02
CA ILE A 129 12.97 4.19 2.28
C ILE A 129 11.51 3.92 2.63
N ALA A 130 10.61 4.13 1.69
CA ALA A 130 9.23 3.71 1.86
C ALA A 130 9.07 2.22 1.49
N VAL A 131 8.42 1.46 2.37
CA VAL A 131 8.07 0.06 2.13
C VAL A 131 6.61 -0.01 1.68
N GLY A 132 6.43 -0.15 0.38
CA GLY A 132 5.15 -0.20 -0.30
C GLY A 132 4.62 1.16 -0.76
N THR A 133 3.80 1.10 -1.80
CA THR A 133 3.08 2.26 -2.37
C THR A 133 2.13 2.91 -1.37
N THR A 134 1.61 2.12 -0.43
CA THR A 134 0.77 2.55 0.69
C THR A 134 1.51 3.53 1.61
N ALA A 135 2.73 3.16 2.06
CA ALA A 135 3.56 4.03 2.90
C ALA A 135 3.96 5.31 2.16
N THR A 136 4.32 5.18 0.86
CA THR A 136 4.62 6.32 0.01
C THR A 136 3.46 7.32 -0.04
N ARG A 137 2.23 6.84 -0.31
CA ARG A 137 1.06 7.72 -0.38
C ARG A 137 0.76 8.40 0.96
N ALA A 138 0.92 7.71 2.08
CA ALA A 138 0.71 8.29 3.41
C ALA A 138 1.72 9.41 3.70
N LEU A 139 3.02 9.16 3.50
CA LEU A 139 4.09 10.13 3.71
C LEU A 139 3.93 11.36 2.81
N GLU A 140 3.78 11.14 1.51
CA GLU A 140 3.65 12.22 0.53
C GLU A 140 2.35 13.03 0.74
N SER A 141 1.25 12.38 1.16
CA SER A 141 0.01 13.10 1.51
C SER A 141 0.21 14.01 2.71
N ALA A 142 0.84 13.51 3.78
CA ALA A 142 1.12 14.31 4.97
C ALA A 142 2.05 15.49 4.65
N ALA A 143 3.15 15.25 3.93
CA ALA A 143 4.12 16.28 3.56
C ALA A 143 3.55 17.33 2.58
N THR A 144 2.61 16.93 1.72
CA THR A 144 2.01 17.83 0.73
C THR A 144 0.90 18.68 1.33
N SER A 145 0.07 18.10 2.17
CA SER A 145 -1.07 18.81 2.78
C SER A 145 -0.73 19.53 4.07
N GLY A 146 0.35 19.17 4.74
CA GLY A 146 0.67 19.61 6.11
C GLY A 146 -0.26 19.02 7.17
N VAL A 147 -1.12 18.06 6.81
CA VAL A 147 -2.08 17.42 7.72
C VAL A 147 -1.62 16.02 8.05
N LEU A 148 -1.44 15.72 9.33
CA LEU A 148 -0.88 14.45 9.80
C LEU A 148 -1.85 13.26 9.71
N SER A 149 -3.15 13.52 9.69
CA SER A 149 -4.17 12.49 9.60
C SER A 149 -5.41 13.02 8.88
N GLY A 150 -5.92 12.25 7.94
CA GLY A 150 -7.09 12.66 7.14
C GLY A 150 -7.39 11.69 6.03
N ARG A 151 -8.17 12.13 5.08
CA ARG A 151 -8.47 11.36 3.86
C ARG A 151 -7.67 11.91 2.69
N THR A 152 -7.06 11.02 1.91
CA THR A 152 -6.31 11.40 0.72
C THR A 152 -6.92 10.76 -0.53
N LYS A 153 -6.97 11.55 -1.60
CA LYS A 153 -7.20 11.10 -2.98
C LYS A 153 -5.94 11.28 -3.82
N MET A 154 -4.78 11.36 -3.16
CA MET A 154 -3.52 11.61 -3.86
C MET A 154 -3.30 10.59 -4.97
N PHE A 155 -3.10 11.10 -6.15
CA PHE A 155 -2.77 10.36 -7.36
C PHE A 155 -1.36 10.73 -7.79
N ILE A 156 -0.41 9.85 -7.53
CA ILE A 156 0.99 10.05 -7.92
C ILE A 156 1.17 9.52 -9.33
N SER A 157 1.45 10.43 -10.26
CA SER A 157 1.65 10.16 -11.69
C SER A 157 2.86 10.92 -12.21
N ARG A 158 3.20 10.75 -13.48
CA ARG A 158 4.32 11.45 -14.12
C ARG A 158 4.31 12.96 -13.82
N GLY A 159 5.47 13.48 -13.42
CA GLY A 159 5.65 14.89 -13.04
C GLY A 159 5.37 15.19 -11.58
N TYR A 160 5.01 14.18 -10.76
CA TYR A 160 4.91 14.37 -9.33
C TYR A 160 6.30 14.56 -8.70
N GLU A 161 6.44 15.59 -7.87
CA GLU A 161 7.66 15.89 -7.12
C GLU A 161 7.58 15.28 -5.73
N PHE A 162 8.32 14.20 -5.52
CA PHE A 162 8.38 13.53 -4.21
C PHE A 162 9.08 14.40 -3.18
N LYS A 163 8.46 14.57 -2.02
CA LYS A 163 8.92 15.45 -0.95
C LYS A 163 9.68 14.70 0.15
N VAL A 164 9.35 13.43 0.37
CA VAL A 164 9.84 12.65 1.50
C VAL A 164 10.57 11.40 1.06
N VAL A 165 10.03 10.68 0.06
CA VAL A 165 10.53 9.35 -0.27
C VAL A 165 11.68 9.40 -1.26
N ASP A 166 12.85 8.85 -0.89
CA ASP A 166 14.04 8.75 -1.73
C ASP A 166 14.18 7.40 -2.39
N LEU A 167 13.82 6.33 -1.66
CA LEU A 167 13.81 4.95 -2.17
C LEU A 167 12.46 4.30 -1.91
N LEU A 168 12.02 3.50 -2.86
CA LEU A 168 10.78 2.74 -2.76
C LEU A 168 11.05 1.25 -2.89
N LEU A 169 10.77 0.49 -1.82
CA LEU A 169 10.69 -0.97 -1.88
C LEU A 169 9.25 -1.37 -2.18
N THR A 170 9.02 -2.06 -3.27
CA THR A 170 7.66 -2.45 -3.67
C THR A 170 7.65 -3.72 -4.52
N ASN A 171 6.48 -4.41 -4.57
CA ASN A 171 6.27 -5.53 -5.48
C ASN A 171 6.19 -5.05 -6.95
N PHE A 172 6.24 -6.01 -7.87
CA PHE A 172 5.88 -5.75 -9.27
C PHE A 172 4.36 -5.65 -9.41
N HIS A 173 3.89 -4.64 -10.13
CA HIS A 173 2.48 -4.31 -10.26
C HIS A 173 1.90 -4.69 -11.62
N MET A 174 0.58 -4.87 -11.68
CA MET A 174 -0.14 -5.14 -12.93
C MET A 174 -0.11 -3.94 -13.88
N PRO A 175 -0.12 -4.17 -15.21
CA PRO A 175 -0.33 -3.11 -16.18
C PRO A 175 -1.70 -2.44 -15.97
N ARG A 176 -1.81 -1.20 -16.43
CA ARG A 176 -3.02 -0.38 -16.33
C ARG A 176 -3.51 -0.16 -14.90
N THR A 177 -2.60 0.01 -13.96
CA THR A 177 -2.94 0.33 -12.57
C THR A 177 -2.32 1.66 -12.14
N THR A 178 -2.96 2.32 -11.18
CA THR A 178 -2.42 3.54 -10.56
C THR A 178 -1.08 3.29 -9.85
N LEU A 179 -0.85 2.05 -9.41
CA LEU A 179 0.40 1.61 -8.81
C LEU A 179 1.56 1.64 -9.81
N LEU A 180 1.34 1.15 -11.04
CA LEU A 180 2.36 1.22 -12.07
C LEU A 180 2.64 2.66 -12.52
N MET A 181 1.63 3.54 -12.49
CA MET A 181 1.82 4.97 -12.75
C MET A 181 2.69 5.63 -11.67
N MET A 182 2.54 5.23 -10.40
CA MET A 182 3.43 5.66 -9.32
C MET A 182 4.88 5.20 -9.58
N ILE A 183 5.09 3.97 -10.04
CA ILE A 183 6.43 3.49 -10.41
C ILE A 183 7.03 4.35 -11.53
N GLU A 184 6.24 4.64 -12.58
CA GLU A 184 6.70 5.54 -13.67
C GLU A 184 7.05 6.93 -13.15
N ALA A 185 6.24 7.49 -12.23
CA ALA A 185 6.52 8.77 -11.59
C ALA A 185 7.82 8.74 -10.79
N PHE A 186 8.11 7.62 -10.13
CA PHE A 186 9.25 7.46 -9.24
C PHE A 186 10.58 7.26 -9.97
N VAL A 187 10.62 6.39 -10.99
CA VAL A 187 11.87 6.02 -11.69
C VAL A 187 11.97 6.57 -13.11
N GLY A 188 10.98 7.32 -13.57
CA GLY A 188 10.93 7.83 -14.95
C GLY A 188 10.74 6.71 -15.98
N PRO A 189 11.08 6.96 -17.25
CA PRO A 189 10.79 6.06 -18.38
C PRO A 189 11.45 4.68 -18.27
N ARG A 190 12.54 4.56 -17.51
CA ARG A 190 13.28 3.31 -17.31
C ARG A 190 12.49 2.19 -16.61
N TRP A 191 11.28 2.47 -16.07
CA TRP A 191 10.44 1.44 -15.52
C TRP A 191 10.16 0.30 -16.51
N ARG A 192 10.09 0.61 -17.83
CA ARG A 192 9.86 -0.39 -18.88
C ARG A 192 10.99 -1.38 -18.98
N ASP A 193 12.22 -0.90 -18.91
CA ASP A 193 13.42 -1.74 -18.95
C ASP A 193 13.50 -2.61 -17.70
N LEU A 194 13.19 -2.05 -16.53
CA LEU A 194 13.13 -2.81 -15.26
C LEU A 194 12.13 -3.97 -15.34
N TYR A 195 10.93 -3.72 -15.86
CA TYR A 195 9.91 -4.75 -16.01
C TYR A 195 10.27 -5.76 -17.10
N SER A 196 10.90 -5.31 -18.19
CA SER A 196 11.39 -6.21 -19.26
C SER A 196 12.45 -7.19 -18.73
N VAL A 197 13.41 -6.69 -17.93
CA VAL A 197 14.41 -7.53 -17.27
C VAL A 197 13.74 -8.49 -16.28
N ALA A 198 12.83 -8.00 -15.43
CA ALA A 198 12.15 -8.82 -14.45
C ALA A 198 11.35 -9.98 -15.10
N ILE A 199 10.69 -9.72 -16.23
CA ILE A 199 9.97 -10.74 -17.01
C ILE A 199 10.95 -11.75 -17.63
N ALA A 200 12.02 -11.27 -18.23
CA ALA A 200 13.04 -12.13 -18.85
C ALA A 200 13.70 -13.05 -17.82
N GLU A 201 14.01 -12.52 -16.64
CA GLU A 201 14.63 -13.24 -15.52
C GLU A 201 13.59 -14.02 -14.67
N ARG A 202 12.33 -14.05 -15.08
CA ARG A 202 11.23 -14.79 -14.43
C ARG A 202 10.99 -14.40 -12.99
N TYR A 203 11.11 -13.13 -12.64
CA TYR A 203 10.67 -12.61 -11.34
C TYR A 203 9.17 -12.83 -11.17
N ARG A 204 8.78 -13.18 -9.96
CA ARG A 204 7.37 -13.38 -9.59
C ARG A 204 6.72 -12.03 -9.38
N MET A 205 5.52 -11.88 -9.93
CA MET A 205 4.76 -10.64 -9.87
C MET A 205 3.78 -10.62 -8.69
N LEU A 206 3.29 -9.44 -8.35
CA LEU A 206 2.18 -9.18 -7.43
C LEU A 206 2.48 -9.49 -5.95
N SER A 207 1.43 -9.72 -5.13
CA SER A 207 1.45 -9.72 -3.66
C SER A 207 2.44 -10.69 -3.03
N PHE A 208 2.54 -11.90 -3.55
CA PHE A 208 3.48 -12.93 -3.07
C PHE A 208 4.68 -13.11 -4.00
N GLY A 209 4.83 -12.20 -4.93
CA GLY A 209 5.96 -12.16 -5.84
C GLY A 209 7.21 -11.56 -5.21
N ASP A 210 8.16 -11.28 -6.07
CA ASP A 210 9.41 -10.65 -5.68
C ASP A 210 9.22 -9.13 -5.53
N ALA A 211 10.23 -8.45 -5.00
CA ALA A 211 10.20 -7.01 -4.80
C ALA A 211 11.38 -6.33 -5.50
N MET A 212 11.23 -5.06 -5.76
CA MET A 212 12.27 -4.18 -6.30
C MET A 212 12.54 -3.03 -5.33
N LEU A 213 13.80 -2.66 -5.18
CA LEU A 213 14.21 -1.45 -4.48
C LEU A 213 14.59 -0.40 -5.53
N LEU A 214 13.83 0.67 -5.58
CA LEU A 214 13.89 1.70 -6.60
C LEU A 214 14.51 2.98 -6.05
N ASN A 215 15.41 3.60 -6.81
CA ASN A 215 15.86 4.97 -6.58
C ASN A 215 14.95 5.94 -7.32
N ARG A 216 14.65 7.06 -6.68
CA ARG A 216 13.96 8.18 -7.32
C ARG A 216 14.76 8.67 -8.53
N HIS A 217 14.08 8.93 -9.63
CA HIS A 217 14.65 9.66 -10.76
C HIS A 217 14.74 11.15 -10.39
N LEU A 218 15.95 11.69 -10.42
CA LEU A 218 16.22 13.11 -10.21
C LEU A 218 16.08 13.88 -11.51
#